data_6751f8522b087acbcb5abad3b8935e1c
#
_entry.id   6751f8522b087acbcb5abad3b8935e1c
#
_cell.length_a   1.000
_cell.length_b   1.000
_cell.length_c   1.000
_cell.angle_alpha   90.00
_cell.angle_beta   90.00
_cell.angle_gamma   90.00
#
_symmetry.space_group_name_H-M   'P 1'
#
loop_
_entity.id
_entity.type
_entity.pdbx_description
1 polymer ?
#
loop_
_entity_poly.entity_id
_entity_poly.type
_entity_poly.pdbx_seq_one_letter_code
_entity_poly.pdbx_strand_id
1 'polypeptide(L)'
;MGTVFSWIDNQSELDTWVESLAQFPLIAFDTEFVSEDSYRPILCLIQVATPDGIAVIDPLAVEDLSGFWRTLLNPEKTVVVHAGREESLFCYRATECQIPNLFDVQVAAGFLGMEYPASYGKVVHRIVGKTLDKEETRSDWRLRPLSRHQLEYAAQDVRDLLDIYQSLSDRLRKHNRLEWLIDETRIRQAELYAFESSENWHRLSGISSLSGQSLSVARGLWNWRDSLAKEKNVPPRRILRDDLLVELARRGSFDHKHLTSLRGMEYRNTRSWIPAISDVIQNSLQTPPPIWPKKQRYGKGQPPGMLTQFLSAAMAYICHQKHISPMLVATSDDLRDFVQFRLDPHANTQEPPTLLQGWRAELVGRELDDLLAGNLAIVLDNPKSEIPIRFLDVNKVKR
;
A
#
# COMPACT_ATOMS: atom_id res chain seq x y z
N MET A 1 20.58 -17.40 -21.58
CA MET A 1 20.88 -18.45 -20.57
C MET A 1 19.81 -18.32 -19.49
N GLY A 2 19.13 -19.42 -19.09
CA GLY A 2 18.14 -19.40 -18.03
C GLY A 2 18.77 -18.99 -16.70
N THR A 3 17.95 -18.41 -15.81
CA THR A 3 18.38 -18.08 -14.44
C THR A 3 18.67 -19.38 -13.68
N VAL A 4 19.85 -19.49 -13.08
CA VAL A 4 20.21 -20.64 -12.23
C VAL A 4 19.68 -20.37 -10.83
N PHE A 5 18.93 -21.30 -10.27
CA PHE A 5 18.37 -21.23 -8.92
C PHE A 5 18.33 -22.60 -8.25
N SER A 6 18.31 -22.64 -6.94
CA SER A 6 18.04 -23.81 -6.13
C SER A 6 16.53 -23.92 -5.88
N TRP A 7 15.95 -25.10 -6.11
CA TRP A 7 14.56 -25.42 -5.77
C TRP A 7 14.51 -26.06 -4.39
N ILE A 8 13.68 -25.54 -3.47
CA ILE A 8 13.55 -26.03 -2.10
C ILE A 8 12.08 -26.39 -1.86
N ASP A 9 11.81 -27.69 -1.72
CA ASP A 9 10.47 -28.25 -1.54
C ASP A 9 10.38 -29.24 -0.36
N ASN A 10 11.34 -29.24 0.53
CA ASN A 10 11.31 -30.01 1.76
C ASN A 10 11.92 -29.26 2.93
N GLN A 11 11.49 -29.62 4.16
CA GLN A 11 11.84 -28.89 5.37
C GLN A 11 13.33 -28.93 5.68
N SER A 12 13.98 -30.07 5.52
CA SER A 12 15.41 -30.22 5.85
C SER A 12 16.32 -29.34 4.98
N GLU A 13 16.00 -29.23 3.69
CA GLU A 13 16.73 -28.33 2.79
C GLU A 13 16.45 -26.86 3.14
N LEU A 14 15.19 -26.53 3.47
CA LEU A 14 14.83 -25.19 3.92
C LEU A 14 15.59 -24.79 5.17
N ASP A 15 15.63 -25.65 6.19
CA ASP A 15 16.30 -25.36 7.46
C ASP A 15 17.81 -25.11 7.23
N THR A 16 18.46 -25.99 6.48
CA THR A 16 19.86 -25.85 6.10
C THR A 16 20.15 -24.56 5.34
N TRP A 17 19.25 -24.23 4.40
CA TRP A 17 19.40 -23.03 3.59
C TRP A 17 19.15 -21.76 4.43
N VAL A 18 18.15 -21.76 5.31
CA VAL A 18 17.86 -20.64 6.24
C VAL A 18 19.03 -20.37 7.17
N GLU A 19 19.70 -21.41 7.69
CA GLU A 19 20.91 -21.26 8.50
C GLU A 19 22.02 -20.55 7.71
N SER A 20 22.16 -20.85 6.43
CA SER A 20 23.14 -20.20 5.55
C SER A 20 22.88 -18.71 5.34
N LEU A 21 21.62 -18.25 5.49
CA LEU A 21 21.28 -16.83 5.38
C LEU A 21 21.92 -15.96 6.46
N ALA A 22 22.37 -16.54 7.58
CA ALA A 22 23.00 -15.80 8.67
C ALA A 22 24.25 -15.02 8.20
N GLN A 23 24.98 -15.55 7.23
CA GLN A 23 26.20 -14.92 6.71
C GLN A 23 25.94 -13.70 5.80
N PHE A 24 24.73 -13.52 5.27
CA PHE A 24 24.42 -12.45 4.33
C PHE A 24 23.75 -11.27 5.05
N PRO A 25 24.38 -10.08 5.10
CA PRO A 25 23.78 -8.87 5.63
C PRO A 25 22.72 -8.26 4.69
N LEU A 26 22.66 -8.73 3.45
CA LEU A 26 21.78 -8.24 2.39
C LEU A 26 21.12 -9.43 1.69
N ILE A 27 19.79 -9.41 1.66
CA ILE A 27 18.99 -10.38 0.91
C ILE A 27 17.87 -9.63 0.16
N ALA A 28 17.45 -10.19 -0.96
CA ALA A 28 16.23 -9.72 -1.64
C ALA A 28 15.22 -10.85 -1.70
N PHE A 29 13.93 -10.54 -1.60
CA PHE A 29 12.91 -11.55 -1.79
C PHE A 29 11.66 -10.99 -2.46
N ASP A 30 10.89 -11.88 -3.06
CA ASP A 30 9.60 -11.65 -3.67
C ASP A 30 8.68 -12.84 -3.42
N THR A 31 7.38 -12.70 -3.68
CA THR A 31 6.40 -13.76 -3.43
C THR A 31 5.42 -13.89 -4.57
N GLU A 32 5.01 -15.15 -4.85
CA GLU A 32 3.85 -15.42 -5.68
C GLU A 32 2.71 -15.96 -4.83
N PHE A 33 1.50 -15.47 -5.07
CA PHE A 33 0.34 -15.80 -4.27
C PHE A 33 -0.96 -15.78 -5.07
N VAL A 34 -2.00 -16.43 -4.54
CA VAL A 34 -3.36 -16.40 -5.10
C VAL A 34 -4.33 -15.81 -4.08
N SER A 35 -5.06 -14.77 -4.47
CA SER A 35 -5.99 -14.04 -3.58
C SER A 35 -7.47 -14.12 -3.99
N GLU A 36 -7.80 -14.68 -5.16
CA GLU A 36 -9.14 -14.57 -5.76
C GLU A 36 -10.21 -15.37 -5.03
N ASP A 37 -9.83 -16.49 -4.40
CA ASP A 37 -10.75 -17.50 -3.87
C ASP A 37 -10.71 -17.65 -2.34
N SER A 38 -9.81 -17.02 -1.65
CA SER A 38 -9.56 -17.15 -0.22
C SER A 38 -9.78 -15.85 0.55
N TYR A 39 -9.97 -15.95 1.87
CA TYR A 39 -10.11 -14.81 2.76
C TYR A 39 -8.82 -13.97 2.83
N ARG A 40 -7.67 -14.64 2.91
CA ARG A 40 -6.33 -14.06 2.79
C ARG A 40 -5.61 -14.66 1.60
N PRO A 41 -4.68 -13.93 0.98
CA PRO A 41 -3.84 -14.48 -0.06
C PRO A 41 -3.15 -15.77 0.40
N ILE A 42 -3.14 -16.78 -0.47
CA ILE A 42 -2.42 -18.04 -0.25
C ILE A 42 -1.02 -17.86 -0.82
N LEU A 43 -0.02 -17.89 0.04
CA LEU A 43 1.38 -17.86 -0.39
C LEU A 43 1.71 -19.15 -1.14
N CYS A 44 2.18 -19.03 -2.37
CA CYS A 44 2.41 -20.16 -3.27
C CYS A 44 3.88 -20.34 -3.64
N LEU A 45 4.69 -19.26 -3.56
CA LEU A 45 6.11 -19.33 -3.86
C LEU A 45 6.83 -18.19 -3.13
N ILE A 46 8.08 -18.44 -2.71
CA ILE A 46 8.98 -17.42 -2.18
C ILE A 46 10.27 -17.50 -3.00
N GLN A 47 10.69 -16.39 -3.55
CA GLN A 47 11.97 -16.25 -4.24
C GLN A 47 12.91 -15.43 -3.37
N VAL A 48 14.14 -15.87 -3.22
CA VAL A 48 15.15 -15.15 -2.44
C VAL A 48 16.45 -15.09 -3.21
N ALA A 49 17.00 -13.89 -3.32
CA ALA A 49 18.34 -13.68 -3.87
C ALA A 49 19.33 -13.31 -2.76
N THR A 50 20.48 -13.93 -2.80
CA THR A 50 21.67 -13.63 -1.98
C THR A 50 22.85 -13.38 -2.92
N PRO A 51 23.99 -12.86 -2.42
CA PRO A 51 25.21 -12.76 -3.22
C PRO A 51 25.69 -14.11 -3.80
N ASP A 52 25.34 -15.24 -3.18
CA ASP A 52 25.77 -16.58 -3.61
C ASP A 52 24.81 -17.23 -4.62
N GLY A 53 23.61 -16.68 -4.80
CA GLY A 53 22.63 -17.21 -5.76
C GLY A 53 21.18 -17.00 -5.36
N ILE A 54 20.31 -17.67 -6.10
CA ILE A 54 18.86 -17.56 -5.94
C ILE A 54 18.31 -18.89 -5.43
N ALA A 55 17.39 -18.81 -4.45
CA ALA A 55 16.57 -19.93 -4.04
C ALA A 55 15.10 -19.64 -4.37
N VAL A 56 14.38 -20.66 -4.81
CA VAL A 56 12.93 -20.67 -5.02
C VAL A 56 12.34 -21.71 -4.09
N ILE A 57 11.53 -21.27 -3.12
CA ILE A 57 11.01 -22.11 -2.04
C ILE A 57 9.54 -22.38 -2.32
N ASP A 58 9.11 -23.63 -2.17
CA ASP A 58 7.71 -24.04 -2.24
C ASP A 58 7.05 -24.06 -0.84
N PRO A 59 6.35 -22.99 -0.44
CA PRO A 59 5.69 -22.95 0.86
C PRO A 59 4.52 -23.93 1.00
N LEU A 60 4.06 -24.56 -0.08
CA LEU A 60 3.03 -25.59 -0.05
C LEU A 60 3.59 -26.99 0.24
N ALA A 61 4.91 -27.16 0.12
CA ALA A 61 5.59 -28.45 0.32
C ALA A 61 6.39 -28.50 1.64
N VAL A 62 6.65 -27.35 2.28
CA VAL A 62 7.34 -27.26 3.57
C VAL A 62 6.34 -27.09 4.71
N GLU A 63 6.70 -27.54 5.91
CA GLU A 63 5.80 -27.53 7.08
C GLU A 63 5.89 -26.22 7.88
N ASP A 64 7.08 -25.62 7.97
CA ASP A 64 7.36 -24.46 8.81
C ASP A 64 8.28 -23.44 8.11
N LEU A 65 7.78 -22.23 7.91
CA LEU A 65 8.52 -21.09 7.37
C LEU A 65 9.04 -20.14 8.47
N SER A 66 8.84 -20.45 9.75
CA SER A 66 9.15 -19.54 10.86
C SER A 66 10.62 -19.14 10.91
N GLY A 67 11.53 -20.04 10.55
CA GLY A 67 12.96 -19.78 10.43
C GLY A 67 13.27 -18.70 9.40
N PHE A 68 12.64 -18.80 8.22
CA PHE A 68 12.78 -17.80 7.16
C PHE A 68 12.25 -16.44 7.61
N TRP A 69 11.02 -16.36 8.13
CA TRP A 69 10.44 -15.10 8.58
C TRP A 69 11.26 -14.43 9.69
N ARG A 70 11.78 -15.21 10.66
CA ARG A 70 12.67 -14.68 11.70
C ARG A 70 13.95 -14.09 11.14
N THR A 71 14.49 -14.65 10.06
CA THR A 71 15.69 -14.11 9.39
C THR A 71 15.46 -12.70 8.87
N LEU A 72 14.24 -12.39 8.38
CA LEU A 72 13.90 -11.04 7.89
C LEU A 72 13.78 -10.01 9.02
N LEU A 73 13.59 -10.45 10.27
CA LEU A 73 13.49 -9.59 11.45
C LEU A 73 14.83 -9.20 12.06
N ASN A 74 15.95 -9.72 11.56
CA ASN A 74 17.27 -9.33 12.04
C ASN A 74 17.56 -7.85 11.68
N PRO A 75 17.76 -6.95 12.68
CA PRO A 75 17.98 -5.53 12.43
C PRO A 75 19.31 -5.22 11.71
N GLU A 76 20.25 -6.14 11.72
CA GLU A 76 21.53 -5.99 10.99
C GLU A 76 21.42 -6.39 9.50
N LYS A 77 20.27 -6.96 9.11
CA LYS A 77 20.04 -7.44 7.75
C LYS A 77 19.18 -6.45 6.95
N THR A 78 19.65 -6.05 5.80
CA THR A 78 18.84 -5.29 4.84
C THR A 78 18.04 -6.26 3.98
N VAL A 79 16.72 -6.08 3.96
CA VAL A 79 15.77 -6.86 3.18
C VAL A 79 15.28 -6.02 2.01
N VAL A 80 15.56 -6.45 0.79
CA VAL A 80 15.21 -5.73 -0.45
C VAL A 80 13.98 -6.35 -1.09
N VAL A 81 13.05 -5.52 -1.49
CA VAL A 81 11.81 -5.91 -2.18
C VAL A 81 11.49 -4.93 -3.31
N HIS A 82 10.61 -5.33 -4.21
CA HIS A 82 9.97 -4.41 -5.15
C HIS A 82 8.46 -4.33 -4.90
N ALA A 83 7.94 -3.15 -4.55
CA ALA A 83 6.53 -2.94 -4.20
C ALA A 83 6.05 -3.89 -3.07
N GLY A 84 6.88 -4.05 -2.04
CA GLY A 84 6.82 -5.09 -1.00
C GLY A 84 5.67 -4.99 -0.01
N ARG A 85 4.45 -4.71 -0.50
CA ARG A 85 3.24 -4.64 0.32
C ARG A 85 2.80 -6.02 0.81
N GLU A 86 2.70 -6.97 -0.09
CA GLU A 86 2.23 -8.32 0.28
C GLU A 86 3.33 -9.09 1.02
N GLU A 87 4.60 -8.90 0.66
CA GLU A 87 5.78 -9.44 1.35
C GLU A 87 5.79 -9.01 2.82
N SER A 88 5.55 -7.71 3.07
CA SER A 88 5.42 -7.17 4.43
C SER A 88 4.23 -7.77 5.18
N LEU A 89 3.10 -7.98 4.51
CA LEU A 89 1.91 -8.60 5.12
C LEU A 89 2.11 -10.08 5.43
N PHE A 90 2.76 -10.85 4.55
CA PHE A 90 3.09 -12.25 4.84
C PHE A 90 4.01 -12.37 6.05
N CYS A 91 5.07 -11.56 6.11
CA CYS A 91 5.95 -11.50 7.27
C CYS A 91 5.19 -11.10 8.54
N TYR A 92 4.39 -10.03 8.49
CA TYR A 92 3.61 -9.56 9.63
C TYR A 92 2.60 -10.60 10.14
N ARG A 93 1.89 -11.30 9.25
CA ARG A 93 0.94 -12.35 9.63
C ARG A 93 1.61 -13.54 10.29
N ALA A 94 2.87 -13.82 9.94
CA ALA A 94 3.65 -14.89 10.51
C ALA A 94 4.33 -14.52 11.83
N THR A 95 4.67 -13.24 12.06
CA THR A 95 5.56 -12.82 13.16
C THR A 95 4.97 -11.73 14.06
N GLU A 96 3.90 -11.07 13.62
CA GLU A 96 3.33 -9.86 14.23
C GLU A 96 4.33 -8.68 14.33
N CYS A 97 5.42 -8.73 13.57
CA CYS A 97 6.49 -7.75 13.58
C CYS A 97 6.69 -7.08 12.22
N GLN A 98 7.22 -5.85 12.24
CA GLN A 98 7.70 -5.15 11.05
C GLN A 98 9.08 -5.68 10.65
N ILE A 99 9.38 -5.67 9.35
CA ILE A 99 10.74 -5.88 8.86
C ILE A 99 11.56 -4.62 9.18
N PRO A 100 12.59 -4.70 10.05
CA PRO A 100 13.27 -3.51 10.57
C PRO A 100 13.95 -2.67 9.51
N ASN A 101 14.69 -3.32 8.60
CA ASN A 101 15.48 -2.70 7.54
C ASN A 101 14.96 -3.12 6.17
N LEU A 102 13.72 -2.73 5.86
CA LEU A 102 13.11 -2.97 4.55
C LEU A 102 13.53 -1.87 3.57
N PHE A 103 14.06 -2.27 2.41
CA PHE A 103 14.38 -1.40 1.29
C PHE A 103 13.48 -1.73 0.10
N ASP A 104 12.49 -0.89 -0.16
CA ASP A 104 11.62 -1.04 -1.32
C ASP A 104 12.20 -0.28 -2.51
N VAL A 105 12.63 -1.01 -3.54
CA VAL A 105 13.26 -0.40 -4.73
C VAL A 105 12.28 0.45 -5.54
N GLN A 106 10.97 0.19 -5.47
CA GLN A 106 9.96 1.02 -6.14
C GLN A 106 9.89 2.41 -5.47
N VAL A 107 9.88 2.46 -4.14
CA VAL A 107 9.88 3.72 -3.38
C VAL A 107 11.22 4.46 -3.57
N ALA A 108 12.34 3.73 -3.51
CA ALA A 108 13.67 4.27 -3.75
C ALA A 108 13.81 4.93 -5.12
N ALA A 109 13.30 4.27 -6.16
CA ALA A 109 13.27 4.79 -7.53
C ALA A 109 12.46 6.08 -7.63
N GLY A 110 11.32 6.17 -6.93
CA GLY A 110 10.49 7.38 -6.84
C GLY A 110 11.23 8.56 -6.21
N PHE A 111 12.04 8.32 -5.15
CA PHE A 111 12.91 9.34 -4.55
C PHE A 111 14.04 9.83 -5.47
N LEU A 112 14.31 9.12 -6.54
CA LEU A 112 15.31 9.47 -7.56
C LEU A 112 14.70 9.94 -8.88
N GLY A 113 13.42 10.31 -8.88
CA GLY A 113 12.72 10.93 -10.00
C GLY A 113 12.22 9.95 -11.06
N MET A 114 12.24 8.65 -10.81
CA MET A 114 11.54 7.69 -11.66
C MET A 114 10.02 7.80 -11.44
N GLU A 115 9.26 7.36 -12.44
CA GLU A 115 7.81 7.20 -12.30
C GLU A 115 7.46 6.44 -11.00
N TYR A 116 6.41 6.86 -10.31
CA TYR A 116 5.95 6.15 -9.12
C TYR A 116 4.41 5.97 -9.22
N PRO A 117 3.89 4.75 -9.00
CA PRO A 117 4.65 3.49 -8.87
C PRO A 117 5.24 3.02 -10.23
N ALA A 118 6.50 2.59 -10.21
CA ALA A 118 7.13 1.99 -11.38
C ALA A 118 7.00 0.45 -11.34
N SER A 119 6.74 -0.21 -12.47
CA SER A 119 6.84 -1.68 -12.53
C SER A 119 8.29 -2.15 -12.39
N TYR A 120 8.49 -3.38 -11.92
CA TYR A 120 9.81 -3.99 -11.79
C TYR A 120 10.60 -3.93 -13.10
N GLY A 121 9.99 -4.30 -14.22
CA GLY A 121 10.62 -4.25 -15.53
C GLY A 121 11.12 -2.85 -15.92
N LYS A 122 10.38 -1.77 -15.57
CA LYS A 122 10.84 -0.39 -15.80
C LYS A 122 12.06 -0.05 -14.94
N VAL A 123 12.09 -0.50 -13.68
CA VAL A 123 13.24 -0.28 -12.78
C VAL A 123 14.46 -1.03 -13.29
N VAL A 124 14.33 -2.31 -13.63
CA VAL A 124 15.41 -3.12 -14.24
C VAL A 124 15.93 -2.47 -15.51
N HIS A 125 15.04 -2.09 -16.42
CA HIS A 125 15.45 -1.44 -17.66
C HIS A 125 16.24 -0.14 -17.40
N ARG A 126 15.79 0.69 -16.48
CA ARG A 126 16.42 1.98 -16.19
C ARG A 126 17.73 1.88 -15.45
N ILE A 127 17.87 0.91 -14.55
CA ILE A 127 19.03 0.80 -13.66
C ILE A 127 20.06 -0.20 -14.21
N VAL A 128 19.60 -1.36 -14.70
CA VAL A 128 20.45 -2.46 -15.15
C VAL A 128 20.63 -2.46 -16.67
N GLY A 129 19.72 -1.81 -17.41
CA GLY A 129 19.77 -1.75 -18.88
C GLY A 129 19.25 -3.01 -19.57
N LYS A 130 18.59 -3.91 -18.84
CA LYS A 130 17.99 -5.15 -19.37
C LYS A 130 16.50 -4.96 -19.62
N THR A 131 15.96 -5.70 -20.58
CA THR A 131 14.51 -5.83 -20.79
C THR A 131 14.11 -7.22 -20.30
N LEU A 132 13.10 -7.27 -19.42
CA LEU A 132 12.54 -8.51 -18.94
C LEU A 132 11.56 -9.09 -19.95
N ASP A 133 11.41 -10.42 -19.97
CA ASP A 133 10.37 -11.09 -20.74
C ASP A 133 8.98 -10.75 -20.18
N LYS A 134 7.94 -11.01 -20.98
CA LYS A 134 6.56 -10.68 -20.58
C LYS A 134 6.13 -11.48 -19.35
N GLU A 135 5.44 -10.77 -18.47
CA GLU A 135 4.94 -11.24 -17.19
C GLU A 135 3.98 -12.46 -17.30
N GLU A 136 4.13 -13.42 -16.41
CA GLU A 136 3.20 -14.54 -16.14
C GLU A 136 2.04 -14.10 -15.22
N THR A 137 1.39 -12.99 -15.54
CA THR A 137 0.39 -12.31 -14.69
C THR A 137 -0.89 -13.09 -14.42
N ARG A 138 -1.08 -14.28 -15.01
CA ARG A 138 -2.31 -15.08 -14.90
C ARG A 138 -2.08 -16.55 -14.58
N SER A 139 -0.94 -16.91 -14.04
CA SER A 139 -0.65 -18.29 -13.64
C SER A 139 -1.36 -18.64 -12.34
N ASP A 140 -1.97 -19.83 -12.27
CA ASP A 140 -2.42 -20.38 -10.98
C ASP A 140 -1.20 -21.00 -10.27
N TRP A 141 -0.61 -20.22 -9.39
CA TRP A 141 0.58 -20.61 -8.64
C TRP A 141 0.36 -21.74 -7.62
N ARG A 142 -0.87 -22.21 -7.43
CA ARG A 142 -1.19 -23.36 -6.56
C ARG A 142 -0.92 -24.70 -7.25
N LEU A 143 -0.89 -24.72 -8.59
CA LEU A 143 -0.73 -25.96 -9.35
C LEU A 143 0.68 -26.52 -9.19
N ARG A 144 0.79 -27.84 -9.10
CA ARG A 144 2.05 -28.58 -9.05
C ARG A 144 2.04 -29.73 -10.06
N PRO A 145 3.18 -30.02 -10.71
CA PRO A 145 4.44 -29.29 -10.66
C PRO A 145 4.34 -27.95 -11.40
N LEU A 146 5.12 -26.95 -10.96
CA LEU A 146 5.31 -25.71 -11.70
C LEU A 146 6.09 -25.98 -13.00
N SER A 147 5.74 -25.28 -14.06
CA SER A 147 6.49 -25.34 -15.30
C SER A 147 7.87 -24.69 -15.14
N ARG A 148 8.82 -25.11 -15.96
CA ARG A 148 10.15 -24.47 -15.97
C ARG A 148 10.07 -22.97 -16.25
N HIS A 149 9.15 -22.55 -17.11
CA HIS A 149 8.94 -21.15 -17.45
C HIS A 149 8.47 -20.34 -16.22
N GLN A 150 7.51 -20.86 -15.42
CA GLN A 150 7.08 -20.23 -14.18
C GLN A 150 8.21 -20.08 -13.17
N LEU A 151 9.04 -21.11 -13.00
CA LEU A 151 10.19 -21.09 -12.10
C LEU A 151 11.27 -20.08 -12.56
N GLU A 152 11.54 -20.03 -13.88
CA GLU A 152 12.49 -19.05 -14.45
C GLU A 152 11.97 -17.62 -14.31
N TYR A 153 10.66 -17.42 -14.49
CA TYR A 153 10.00 -16.13 -14.25
C TYR A 153 10.13 -15.71 -12.79
N ALA A 154 9.73 -16.56 -11.85
CA ALA A 154 9.82 -16.28 -10.42
C ALA A 154 11.26 -15.95 -9.96
N ALA A 155 12.25 -16.73 -10.44
CA ALA A 155 13.65 -16.43 -10.15
C ALA A 155 14.14 -15.11 -10.77
N GLN A 156 13.52 -14.67 -11.87
CA GLN A 156 13.84 -13.39 -12.53
C GLN A 156 13.42 -12.19 -11.69
N ASP A 157 12.33 -12.27 -10.91
CA ASP A 157 11.81 -11.16 -10.14
C ASP A 157 12.71 -10.74 -8.96
N VAL A 158 13.63 -11.62 -8.54
CA VAL A 158 14.64 -11.28 -7.50
C VAL A 158 16.05 -11.12 -8.04
N ARG A 159 16.34 -11.60 -9.25
CA ARG A 159 17.69 -11.74 -9.81
C ARG A 159 18.49 -10.44 -9.80
N ASP A 160 17.86 -9.35 -10.19
CA ASP A 160 18.54 -8.07 -10.36
C ASP A 160 18.33 -7.12 -9.15
N LEU A 161 17.59 -7.54 -8.11
CA LEU A 161 17.24 -6.69 -6.97
C LEU A 161 18.45 -6.23 -6.15
N LEU A 162 19.46 -7.08 -5.97
CA LEU A 162 20.67 -6.71 -5.21
C LEU A 162 21.50 -5.66 -5.95
N ASP A 163 21.66 -5.77 -7.27
CA ASP A 163 22.33 -4.79 -8.11
C ASP A 163 21.56 -3.45 -8.12
N ILE A 164 20.24 -3.53 -8.22
CA ILE A 164 19.36 -2.36 -8.15
C ILE A 164 19.49 -1.68 -6.79
N TYR A 165 19.44 -2.43 -5.69
CA TYR A 165 19.66 -1.91 -4.34
C TYR A 165 20.97 -1.14 -4.24
N GLN A 166 22.08 -1.74 -4.69
CA GLN A 166 23.40 -1.09 -4.64
C GLN A 166 23.39 0.24 -5.38
N SER A 167 22.88 0.24 -6.63
CA SER A 167 22.81 1.46 -7.45
C SER A 167 21.92 2.54 -6.83
N LEU A 168 20.72 2.16 -6.33
CA LEU A 168 19.76 3.13 -5.78
C LEU A 168 20.23 3.65 -4.42
N SER A 169 20.76 2.79 -3.53
CA SER A 169 21.24 3.19 -2.21
C SER A 169 22.39 4.20 -2.29
N ASP A 170 23.35 3.98 -3.21
CA ASP A 170 24.46 4.91 -3.43
C ASP A 170 23.99 6.27 -3.95
N ARG A 171 23.03 6.26 -4.88
CA ARG A 171 22.42 7.50 -5.39
C ARG A 171 21.60 8.23 -4.32
N LEU A 172 20.86 7.50 -3.49
CA LEU A 172 20.11 8.08 -2.37
C LEU A 172 21.03 8.72 -1.33
N ARG A 173 22.16 8.05 -0.98
CA ARG A 173 23.19 8.62 -0.09
C ARG A 173 23.77 9.90 -0.68
N LYS A 174 24.13 9.89 -1.97
CA LYS A 174 24.64 11.09 -2.65
C LYS A 174 23.70 12.29 -2.62
N HIS A 175 22.39 12.03 -2.61
CA HIS A 175 21.35 13.07 -2.53
C HIS A 175 20.84 13.35 -1.12
N ASN A 176 21.41 12.71 -0.07
CA ASN A 176 20.95 12.79 1.33
C ASN A 176 19.48 12.38 1.51
N ARG A 177 19.03 11.32 0.81
CA ARG A 177 17.63 10.86 0.79
C ARG A 177 17.45 9.45 1.35
N LEU A 178 18.52 8.80 1.79
CA LEU A 178 18.42 7.43 2.31
C LEU A 178 17.55 7.40 3.58
N GLU A 179 17.72 8.36 4.48
CA GLU A 179 16.90 8.48 5.69
C GLU A 179 15.42 8.74 5.35
N TRP A 180 15.14 9.52 4.31
CA TRP A 180 13.77 9.72 3.83
C TRP A 180 13.12 8.42 3.37
N LEU A 181 13.87 7.55 2.68
CA LEU A 181 13.38 6.23 2.28
C LEU A 181 13.10 5.34 3.50
N ILE A 182 14.01 5.31 4.46
CA ILE A 182 13.88 4.51 5.69
C ILE A 182 12.61 4.94 6.46
N ASP A 183 12.42 6.24 6.66
CA ASP A 183 11.25 6.78 7.34
C ASP A 183 9.96 6.49 6.56
N GLU A 184 9.96 6.71 5.25
CA GLU A 184 8.81 6.45 4.40
C GLU A 184 8.41 4.96 4.43
N THR A 185 9.37 4.06 4.34
CA THR A 185 9.12 2.61 4.37
C THR A 185 8.56 2.19 5.73
N ARG A 186 9.09 2.74 6.83
CA ARG A 186 8.59 2.49 8.19
C ARG A 186 7.14 2.97 8.36
N ILE A 187 6.83 4.19 7.88
CA ILE A 187 5.47 4.75 7.93
C ILE A 187 4.50 3.86 7.14
N ARG A 188 4.88 3.46 5.92
CA ARG A 188 4.05 2.59 5.06
C ARG A 188 3.77 1.23 5.69
N GLN A 189 4.77 0.61 6.30
CA GLN A 189 4.57 -0.63 7.05
C GLN A 189 3.61 -0.42 8.23
N ALA A 190 3.79 0.65 9.02
CA ALA A 190 2.94 0.94 10.16
C ALA A 190 1.48 1.17 9.75
N GLU A 191 1.24 1.94 8.67
CA GLU A 191 -0.11 2.16 8.11
C GLU A 191 -0.74 0.86 7.59
N LEU A 192 0.07 0.02 6.93
CA LEU A 192 -0.36 -1.27 6.40
C LEU A 192 -0.82 -2.21 7.52
N TYR A 193 -0.07 -2.28 8.61
CA TYR A 193 -0.37 -3.15 9.75
C TYR A 193 -1.53 -2.62 10.59
N ALA A 194 -1.61 -1.32 10.78
CA ALA A 194 -2.77 -0.70 11.40
C ALA A 194 -4.05 -0.99 10.59
N PHE A 195 -3.94 -0.98 9.25
CA PHE A 195 -5.04 -1.36 8.37
C PHE A 195 -5.41 -2.84 8.52
N GLU A 196 -4.43 -3.75 8.52
CA GLU A 196 -4.66 -5.20 8.64
C GLU A 196 -5.32 -5.55 10.00
N SER A 197 -4.97 -4.84 11.06
CA SER A 197 -5.44 -5.07 12.42
C SER A 197 -6.77 -4.38 12.75
N SER A 198 -7.26 -3.50 11.89
CA SER A 198 -8.41 -2.64 12.17
C SER A 198 -9.70 -3.13 11.52
N GLU A 199 -10.84 -2.76 12.17
CA GLU A 199 -12.15 -2.89 11.55
C GLU A 199 -12.33 -1.85 10.43
N ASN A 200 -12.27 -2.28 9.17
CA ASN A 200 -12.31 -1.38 8.01
C ASN A 200 -13.72 -1.11 7.46
N TRP A 201 -14.77 -1.32 8.26
CA TRP A 201 -16.17 -1.10 7.85
C TRP A 201 -16.45 0.30 7.28
N HIS A 202 -15.75 1.31 7.79
CA HIS A 202 -15.87 2.70 7.35
C HIS A 202 -15.36 2.97 5.92
N ARG A 203 -14.69 1.99 5.31
CA ARG A 203 -14.21 2.06 3.91
C ARG A 203 -15.16 1.43 2.91
N LEU A 204 -16.28 0.87 3.36
CA LEU A 204 -17.31 0.33 2.48
C LEU A 204 -17.80 1.40 1.49
N SER A 205 -17.89 1.04 0.22
CA SER A 205 -18.44 1.94 -0.81
C SER A 205 -19.88 2.33 -0.46
N GLY A 206 -20.17 3.63 -0.45
CA GLY A 206 -21.50 4.16 -0.11
C GLY A 206 -21.78 4.34 1.37
N ILE A 207 -20.87 3.96 2.27
CA ILE A 207 -21.04 4.07 3.74
C ILE A 207 -21.22 5.53 4.19
N SER A 208 -20.60 6.49 3.49
CA SER A 208 -20.71 7.94 3.79
C SER A 208 -22.12 8.50 3.65
N SER A 209 -23.03 7.78 2.99
CA SER A 209 -24.44 8.14 2.90
C SER A 209 -25.27 7.71 4.11
N LEU A 210 -24.69 6.94 5.02
CA LEU A 210 -25.35 6.47 6.24
C LEU A 210 -25.05 7.39 7.42
N SER A 211 -25.96 7.41 8.38
CA SER A 211 -25.82 8.19 9.62
C SER A 211 -26.51 7.49 10.79
N GLY A 212 -26.17 7.90 12.00
CA GLY A 212 -26.80 7.41 13.22
C GLY A 212 -26.79 5.88 13.30
N GLN A 213 -27.96 5.30 13.55
CA GLN A 213 -28.14 3.87 13.81
C GLN A 213 -27.80 3.00 12.60
N SER A 214 -27.95 3.52 11.36
CA SER A 214 -27.55 2.78 10.16
C SER A 214 -26.05 2.48 10.12
N LEU A 215 -25.22 3.31 10.76
CA LEU A 215 -23.78 3.03 10.89
C LEU A 215 -23.50 1.86 11.86
N SER A 216 -24.27 1.74 12.96
CA SER A 216 -24.19 0.58 13.86
C SER A 216 -24.53 -0.71 13.10
N VAL A 217 -25.60 -0.68 12.31
CA VAL A 217 -26.00 -1.83 11.49
C VAL A 217 -24.93 -2.19 10.45
N ALA A 218 -24.37 -1.18 9.78
CA ALA A 218 -23.31 -1.41 8.80
C ALA A 218 -22.06 -2.04 9.44
N ARG A 219 -21.64 -1.58 10.62
CA ARG A 219 -20.53 -2.15 11.39
C ARG A 219 -20.84 -3.58 11.82
N GLY A 220 -22.04 -3.82 12.36
CA GLY A 220 -22.45 -5.16 12.78
C GLY A 220 -22.47 -6.17 11.63
N LEU A 221 -23.03 -5.78 10.49
CA LEU A 221 -23.05 -6.61 9.28
C LEU A 221 -21.65 -6.84 8.71
N TRP A 222 -20.77 -5.83 8.78
CA TRP A 222 -19.39 -5.96 8.34
C TRP A 222 -18.64 -6.98 9.21
N ASN A 223 -18.76 -6.88 10.55
CA ASN A 223 -18.11 -7.80 11.49
C ASN A 223 -18.62 -9.24 11.32
N TRP A 224 -19.92 -9.43 11.19
CA TRP A 224 -20.53 -10.73 10.91
C TRP A 224 -20.00 -11.32 9.62
N ARG A 225 -20.01 -10.52 8.54
CA ARG A 225 -19.52 -10.94 7.22
C ARG A 225 -18.05 -11.32 7.25
N ASP A 226 -17.22 -10.53 7.92
CA ASP A 226 -15.79 -10.74 8.03
C ASP A 226 -15.47 -12.03 8.79
N SER A 227 -16.11 -12.23 9.93
CA SER A 227 -15.97 -13.46 10.73
C SER A 227 -16.36 -14.71 9.95
N LEU A 228 -17.50 -14.64 9.25
CA LEU A 228 -17.97 -15.77 8.44
C LEU A 228 -17.08 -16.03 7.21
N ALA A 229 -16.56 -14.98 6.59
CA ALA A 229 -15.63 -15.09 5.48
C ALA A 229 -14.30 -15.74 5.92
N LYS A 230 -13.81 -15.37 7.10
CA LYS A 230 -12.63 -15.97 7.71
C LYS A 230 -12.85 -17.45 8.05
N GLU A 231 -13.97 -17.79 8.69
CA GLU A 231 -14.35 -19.18 9.01
C GLU A 231 -14.40 -20.07 7.76
N LYS A 232 -15.02 -19.56 6.68
CA LYS A 232 -15.18 -20.31 5.43
C LYS A 232 -13.98 -20.20 4.49
N ASN A 233 -12.98 -19.43 4.85
CA ASN A 233 -11.83 -19.10 4.02
C ASN A 233 -12.21 -18.63 2.61
N VAL A 234 -13.14 -17.69 2.50
CA VAL A 234 -13.59 -17.10 1.23
C VAL A 234 -13.55 -15.58 1.27
N PRO A 235 -13.41 -14.89 0.13
CA PRO A 235 -13.46 -13.43 0.10
C PRO A 235 -14.77 -12.89 0.72
N PRO A 236 -14.74 -11.83 1.55
CA PRO A 236 -15.93 -11.29 2.21
C PRO A 236 -17.08 -10.96 1.23
N ARG A 237 -16.74 -10.51 0.01
CA ARG A 237 -17.74 -10.20 -1.02
C ARG A 237 -18.50 -11.42 -1.55
N ARG A 238 -17.97 -12.65 -1.38
CA ARG A 238 -18.69 -13.89 -1.69
C ARG A 238 -19.76 -14.22 -0.63
N ILE A 239 -19.59 -13.74 0.60
CA ILE A 239 -20.63 -13.85 1.64
C ILE A 239 -21.72 -12.79 1.40
N LEU A 240 -21.34 -11.52 1.36
CA LEU A 240 -22.27 -10.40 1.16
C LEU A 240 -21.53 -9.25 0.46
N ARG A 241 -22.06 -8.78 -0.68
CA ARG A 241 -21.48 -7.68 -1.44
C ARG A 241 -21.61 -6.35 -0.67
N ASP A 242 -20.65 -5.43 -0.90
CA ASP A 242 -20.60 -4.15 -0.19
C ASP A 242 -21.86 -3.30 -0.42
N ASP A 243 -22.36 -3.24 -1.67
CA ASP A 243 -23.56 -2.50 -2.04
C ASP A 243 -24.80 -3.02 -1.31
N LEU A 244 -24.94 -4.34 -1.21
CA LEU A 244 -26.04 -4.98 -0.52
C LEU A 244 -25.94 -4.79 1.00
N LEU A 245 -24.76 -4.87 1.57
CA LEU A 245 -24.51 -4.59 2.99
C LEU A 245 -24.93 -3.17 3.35
N VAL A 246 -24.53 -2.18 2.57
CA VAL A 246 -24.89 -0.77 2.80
C VAL A 246 -26.39 -0.53 2.62
N GLU A 247 -27.05 -1.20 1.66
CA GLU A 247 -28.49 -1.10 1.48
C GLU A 247 -29.27 -1.72 2.64
N LEU A 248 -28.85 -2.88 3.15
CA LEU A 248 -29.41 -3.51 4.35
C LEU A 248 -29.27 -2.58 5.56
N ALA A 249 -28.12 -1.96 5.75
CA ALA A 249 -27.87 -1.02 6.83
C ALA A 249 -28.71 0.25 6.71
N ARG A 250 -28.93 0.76 5.49
CA ARG A 250 -29.78 1.93 5.23
C ARG A 250 -31.23 1.65 5.60
N ARG A 251 -31.75 0.48 5.26
CA ARG A 251 -33.14 0.10 5.57
C ARG A 251 -33.34 -0.22 7.03
N GLY A 252 -32.37 -0.81 7.70
CA GLY A 252 -32.45 -1.17 9.11
C GLY A 252 -33.59 -2.14 9.43
N SER A 253 -34.16 -2.82 8.43
CA SER A 253 -35.24 -3.77 8.63
C SER A 253 -34.68 -5.16 8.91
N PHE A 254 -35.22 -5.81 9.94
CA PHE A 254 -34.92 -7.20 10.30
C PHE A 254 -36.08 -8.15 9.98
N ASP A 255 -37.13 -7.69 9.32
CA ASP A 255 -38.23 -8.54 8.85
C ASP A 255 -37.78 -9.42 7.68
N HIS A 256 -37.95 -10.73 7.82
CA HIS A 256 -37.52 -11.72 6.82
C HIS A 256 -38.16 -11.53 5.44
N LYS A 257 -39.42 -11.09 5.36
CA LYS A 257 -40.08 -10.85 4.07
C LYS A 257 -39.46 -9.66 3.36
N HIS A 258 -39.20 -8.57 4.12
CA HIS A 258 -38.53 -7.39 3.58
C HIS A 258 -37.09 -7.72 3.13
N LEU A 259 -36.32 -8.48 3.92
CA LEU A 259 -34.97 -8.89 3.55
C LEU A 259 -34.97 -9.74 2.29
N THR A 260 -35.90 -10.71 2.17
CA THR A 260 -36.01 -11.59 1.00
C THR A 260 -36.36 -10.83 -0.28
N SER A 261 -37.09 -9.70 -0.17
CA SER A 261 -37.50 -8.88 -1.31
C SER A 261 -36.39 -8.01 -1.90
N LEU A 262 -35.24 -7.93 -1.24
CA LEU A 262 -34.11 -7.12 -1.72
C LEU A 262 -33.40 -7.83 -2.89
N ARG A 263 -33.13 -7.05 -3.93
CA ARG A 263 -32.34 -7.52 -5.07
C ARG A 263 -30.95 -7.98 -4.61
N GLY A 264 -30.61 -9.24 -4.87
CA GLY A 264 -29.38 -9.89 -4.44
C GLY A 264 -29.54 -10.80 -3.23
N MET A 265 -30.70 -10.76 -2.53
CA MET A 265 -31.04 -11.69 -1.45
C MET A 265 -31.83 -12.91 -1.95
N GLU A 266 -32.26 -12.90 -3.20
CA GLU A 266 -32.96 -14.01 -3.86
C GLU A 266 -32.09 -15.24 -4.13
N TYR A 267 -30.75 -15.06 -4.21
CA TYR A 267 -29.83 -16.16 -4.47
C TYR A 267 -29.77 -17.14 -3.29
N ARG A 268 -29.70 -18.46 -3.59
CA ARG A 268 -29.72 -19.51 -2.58
C ARG A 268 -28.73 -19.29 -1.44
N ASN A 269 -27.53 -18.84 -1.75
CA ASN A 269 -26.47 -18.61 -0.74
C ASN A 269 -26.82 -17.43 0.18
N THR A 270 -27.18 -16.27 -0.38
CA THR A 270 -27.56 -15.09 0.43
C THR A 270 -28.84 -15.33 1.22
N ARG A 271 -29.81 -16.08 0.64
CA ARG A 271 -31.05 -16.42 1.32
C ARG A 271 -30.84 -17.26 2.58
N SER A 272 -29.83 -18.14 2.58
CA SER A 272 -29.51 -18.94 3.78
C SER A 272 -28.98 -18.10 4.96
N TRP A 273 -28.48 -16.88 4.69
CA TRP A 273 -27.97 -15.97 5.72
C TRP A 273 -29.03 -15.02 6.31
N ILE A 274 -30.26 -15.03 5.76
CA ILE A 274 -31.32 -14.09 6.21
C ILE A 274 -31.56 -14.16 7.71
N PRO A 275 -31.66 -15.32 8.38
CA PRO A 275 -31.83 -15.36 9.83
C PRO A 275 -30.68 -14.66 10.57
N ALA A 276 -29.43 -14.97 10.23
CA ALA A 276 -28.26 -14.35 10.86
C ALA A 276 -28.18 -12.84 10.59
N ILE A 277 -28.48 -12.40 9.36
CA ILE A 277 -28.54 -10.98 8.99
C ILE A 277 -29.63 -10.25 9.80
N SER A 278 -30.80 -10.87 9.96
CA SER A 278 -31.90 -10.32 10.78
C SER A 278 -31.46 -10.10 12.22
N ASP A 279 -30.85 -11.12 12.84
CA ASP A 279 -30.35 -11.05 14.22
C ASP A 279 -29.27 -9.96 14.38
N VAL A 280 -28.34 -9.88 13.44
CA VAL A 280 -27.29 -8.84 13.44
C VAL A 280 -27.90 -7.44 13.34
N ILE A 281 -28.87 -7.23 12.46
CA ILE A 281 -29.55 -5.93 12.33
C ILE A 281 -30.28 -5.58 13.61
N GLN A 282 -31.06 -6.51 14.17
CA GLN A 282 -31.82 -6.30 15.40
C GLN A 282 -30.92 -5.92 16.58
N ASN A 283 -29.80 -6.65 16.77
CA ASN A 283 -28.85 -6.38 17.82
C ASN A 283 -28.12 -5.03 17.61
N SER A 284 -27.76 -4.72 16.37
CA SER A 284 -27.07 -3.48 16.04
C SER A 284 -27.92 -2.24 16.22
N LEU A 285 -29.25 -2.36 16.06
CA LEU A 285 -30.19 -1.26 16.32
C LEU A 285 -30.28 -0.89 17.81
N GLN A 286 -29.89 -1.78 18.72
CA GLN A 286 -29.81 -1.53 20.15
C GLN A 286 -28.45 -0.99 20.60
N THR A 287 -27.45 -1.01 19.71
CA THR A 287 -26.07 -0.56 20.01
C THR A 287 -25.96 0.95 19.68
N PRO A 288 -25.32 1.77 20.54
CA PRO A 288 -25.07 3.17 20.22
C PRO A 288 -24.32 3.33 18.89
N PRO A 289 -24.64 4.38 18.10
CA PRO A 289 -23.92 4.63 16.86
C PRO A 289 -22.42 4.76 17.10
N PRO A 290 -21.58 4.11 16.29
CA PRO A 290 -20.14 4.24 16.40
C PRO A 290 -19.73 5.68 16.12
N ILE A 291 -18.72 6.15 16.85
CA ILE A 291 -18.07 7.41 16.52
C ILE A 291 -17.44 7.19 15.16
N TRP A 292 -17.88 7.93 14.15
CA TRP A 292 -17.25 7.91 12.83
C TRP A 292 -15.79 8.27 13.01
N PRO A 293 -14.82 7.45 12.51
CA PRO A 293 -13.43 7.88 12.49
C PRO A 293 -13.41 9.18 11.67
N LYS A 294 -13.30 10.29 12.36
CA LYS A 294 -13.16 11.57 11.68
C LYS A 294 -11.83 11.49 10.92
N LYS A 295 -11.88 11.37 9.58
CA LYS A 295 -10.78 11.97 8.83
C LYS A 295 -10.63 13.36 9.41
N GLN A 296 -9.45 13.69 9.89
CA GLN A 296 -9.19 15.06 10.32
C GLN A 296 -9.59 15.97 9.16
N ARG A 297 -10.74 16.63 9.30
CA ARG A 297 -11.17 17.63 8.34
C ARG A 297 -10.77 18.95 8.94
N TYR A 298 -9.75 19.55 8.37
CA TYR A 298 -9.34 20.89 8.70
C TYR A 298 -10.43 21.86 8.21
N GLY A 299 -11.00 22.68 9.10
CA GLY A 299 -11.98 23.69 8.76
C GLY A 299 -13.36 23.20 8.30
N LYS A 300 -14.26 24.16 8.03
CA LYS A 300 -15.62 23.90 7.50
C LYS A 300 -15.64 24.21 6.00
N GLY A 301 -15.99 23.22 5.18
CA GLY A 301 -16.14 23.38 3.73
C GLY A 301 -15.05 22.67 2.92
N GLN A 302 -15.19 22.69 1.60
CA GLN A 302 -14.15 22.21 0.70
C GLN A 302 -13.21 23.37 0.36
N PRO A 303 -11.87 23.15 0.33
CA PRO A 303 -10.95 24.18 -0.11
C PRO A 303 -11.24 24.53 -1.58
N PRO A 304 -10.93 25.77 -2.01
CA PRO A 304 -11.11 26.16 -3.39
C PRO A 304 -10.36 25.21 -4.34
N GLY A 305 -11.10 24.54 -5.24
CA GLY A 305 -10.50 23.55 -6.15
C GLY A 305 -9.39 24.16 -7.03
N MET A 306 -9.53 25.42 -7.41
CA MET A 306 -8.51 26.18 -8.16
C MET A 306 -7.20 26.30 -7.37
N LEU A 307 -7.25 26.52 -6.05
CA LEU A 307 -6.06 26.65 -5.21
C LEU A 307 -5.33 25.30 -5.09
N THR A 308 -6.06 24.21 -4.94
CA THR A 308 -5.48 22.86 -4.94
C THR A 308 -4.79 22.53 -6.26
N GLN A 309 -5.40 22.90 -7.40
CA GLN A 309 -4.79 22.72 -8.73
C GLN A 309 -3.54 23.59 -8.91
N PHE A 310 -3.58 24.84 -8.46
CA PHE A 310 -2.43 25.73 -8.49
C PHE A 310 -1.24 25.16 -7.70
N LEU A 311 -1.49 24.68 -6.48
CA LEU A 311 -0.46 24.06 -5.65
C LEU A 311 0.02 22.71 -6.21
N SER A 312 -0.84 21.98 -6.90
CA SER A 312 -0.42 20.75 -7.60
C SER A 312 0.60 21.04 -8.70
N ALA A 313 0.38 22.10 -9.49
CA ALA A 313 1.36 22.53 -10.49
C ALA A 313 2.67 23.01 -9.87
N ALA A 314 2.59 23.77 -8.77
CA ALA A 314 3.77 24.19 -7.99
C ALA A 314 4.56 23.01 -7.45
N MET A 315 3.88 22.05 -6.83
CA MET A 315 4.49 20.82 -6.31
C MET A 315 5.17 20.02 -7.43
N ALA A 316 4.52 19.87 -8.57
CA ALA A 316 5.11 19.18 -9.72
C ALA A 316 6.40 19.88 -10.19
N TYR A 317 6.42 21.21 -10.21
CA TYR A 317 7.61 21.99 -10.52
C TYR A 317 8.75 21.73 -9.51
N ILE A 318 8.47 21.82 -8.20
CA ILE A 318 9.46 21.55 -7.15
C ILE A 318 10.02 20.13 -7.28
N CYS A 319 9.13 19.15 -7.42
CA CYS A 319 9.50 17.76 -7.56
C CYS A 319 10.41 17.50 -8.76
N HIS A 320 10.11 18.14 -9.90
CA HIS A 320 10.95 18.05 -11.10
C HIS A 320 12.33 18.64 -10.83
N GLN A 321 12.43 19.85 -10.27
CA GLN A 321 13.70 20.51 -9.93
C GLN A 321 14.55 19.67 -8.94
N LYS A 322 13.88 18.96 -8.06
CA LYS A 322 14.53 18.11 -7.05
C LYS A 322 14.73 16.66 -7.54
N HIS A 323 14.30 16.31 -8.76
CA HIS A 323 14.35 14.94 -9.28
C HIS A 323 13.71 13.92 -8.29
N ILE A 324 12.44 14.15 -7.94
CA ILE A 324 11.59 13.26 -7.14
C ILE A 324 10.26 13.08 -7.86
N SER A 325 9.66 11.89 -7.78
CA SER A 325 8.33 11.67 -8.36
C SER A 325 7.25 12.43 -7.59
N PRO A 326 6.43 13.28 -8.23
CA PRO A 326 5.35 13.98 -7.56
C PRO A 326 4.34 13.05 -6.88
N MET A 327 4.06 11.90 -7.49
CA MET A 327 3.12 10.89 -6.98
C MET A 327 3.60 10.21 -5.69
N LEU A 328 4.92 10.24 -5.40
CA LEU A 328 5.47 9.78 -4.13
C LEU A 328 5.29 10.84 -3.04
N VAL A 329 5.31 12.12 -3.42
CA VAL A 329 5.26 13.24 -2.46
C VAL A 329 3.86 13.42 -1.90
N ALA A 330 2.84 13.52 -2.76
CA ALA A 330 1.47 13.76 -2.30
C ALA A 330 0.42 13.35 -3.33
N THR A 331 -0.75 13.03 -2.82
CA THR A 331 -2.00 12.88 -3.58
C THR A 331 -2.75 14.22 -3.65
N SER A 332 -3.80 14.27 -4.47
CA SER A 332 -4.71 15.43 -4.49
C SER A 332 -5.43 15.64 -3.16
N ASP A 333 -5.64 14.57 -2.37
CA ASP A 333 -6.25 14.66 -1.05
C ASP A 333 -5.27 15.31 -0.05
N ASP A 334 -3.99 14.95 -0.08
CA ASP A 334 -2.97 15.56 0.77
C ASP A 334 -2.84 17.07 0.53
N LEU A 335 -2.92 17.49 -0.74
CA LEU A 335 -2.92 18.91 -1.09
C LEU A 335 -4.19 19.63 -0.60
N ARG A 336 -5.36 18.98 -0.65
CA ARG A 336 -6.59 19.54 -0.09
C ARG A 336 -6.49 19.71 1.43
N ASP A 337 -5.99 18.69 2.11
CA ASP A 337 -5.78 18.70 3.55
C ASP A 337 -4.80 19.81 3.96
N PHE A 338 -3.70 19.98 3.20
CA PHE A 338 -2.74 21.07 3.39
C PHE A 338 -3.38 22.46 3.24
N VAL A 339 -4.12 22.71 2.15
CA VAL A 339 -4.80 23.98 1.93
C VAL A 339 -5.81 24.26 3.03
N GLN A 340 -6.62 23.26 3.38
CA GLN A 340 -7.65 23.42 4.39
C GLN A 340 -7.05 23.71 5.77
N PHE A 341 -5.95 23.05 6.12
CA PHE A 341 -5.20 23.30 7.35
C PHE A 341 -4.68 24.73 7.41
N ARG A 342 -4.13 25.25 6.30
CA ARG A 342 -3.59 26.63 6.25
C ARG A 342 -4.69 27.70 6.26
N LEU A 343 -5.88 27.40 5.81
CA LEU A 343 -7.04 28.31 5.84
C LEU A 343 -7.84 28.22 7.14
N ASP A 344 -7.56 27.23 8.02
CA ASP A 344 -8.25 27.06 9.29
C ASP A 344 -7.64 27.94 10.38
N PRO A 345 -8.36 28.89 10.97
CA PRO A 345 -7.87 29.73 12.07
C PRO A 345 -7.46 28.93 13.33
N HIS A 346 -7.98 27.71 13.47
CA HIS A 346 -7.72 26.84 14.62
C HIS A 346 -6.72 25.71 14.32
N ALA A 347 -6.06 25.74 13.17
CA ALA A 347 -5.14 24.69 12.73
C ALA A 347 -4.02 24.37 13.70
N ASN A 348 -3.52 25.38 14.43
CA ASN A 348 -2.39 25.23 15.37
C ASN A 348 -2.68 24.25 16.54
N THR A 349 -3.94 23.85 16.73
CA THR A 349 -4.35 22.87 17.76
C THR A 349 -4.52 21.47 17.20
N GLN A 350 -4.27 21.27 15.90
CA GLN A 350 -4.46 20.02 15.20
C GLN A 350 -3.11 19.43 14.78
N GLU A 351 -3.09 18.12 14.55
CA GLU A 351 -1.95 17.45 13.96
C GLU A 351 -1.73 17.96 12.52
N PRO A 352 -0.50 18.36 12.15
CA PRO A 352 -0.25 18.88 10.82
C PRO A 352 -0.47 17.83 9.72
N PRO A 353 -0.94 18.24 8.52
CA PRO A 353 -1.13 17.32 7.40
C PRO A 353 0.20 16.74 6.90
N THR A 354 0.14 15.64 6.19
CA THR A 354 1.29 14.87 5.68
C THR A 354 2.34 15.73 4.98
N LEU A 355 1.93 16.74 4.21
CA LEU A 355 2.86 17.65 3.52
C LEU A 355 3.66 18.59 4.45
N LEU A 356 3.29 18.68 5.71
CA LEU A 356 3.99 19.45 6.73
C LEU A 356 4.76 18.56 7.72
N GLN A 357 4.94 17.28 7.40
CA GLN A 357 5.64 16.33 8.26
C GLN A 357 6.88 15.76 7.57
N GLY A 358 7.92 15.47 8.36
CA GLY A 358 9.13 14.78 7.94
C GLY A 358 9.74 15.33 6.65
N TRP A 359 10.22 14.47 5.80
CA TRP A 359 10.91 14.81 4.56
C TRP A 359 10.03 15.61 3.56
N ARG A 360 8.71 15.47 3.64
CA ARG A 360 7.77 16.22 2.77
C ARG A 360 7.75 17.70 3.13
N ALA A 361 7.81 18.02 4.43
CA ALA A 361 7.90 19.40 4.88
C ALA A 361 9.21 20.06 4.40
N GLU A 362 10.32 19.32 4.43
CA GLU A 362 11.62 19.80 3.94
C GLU A 362 11.65 19.98 2.42
N LEU A 363 10.98 19.09 1.70
CA LEU A 363 10.99 19.07 0.25
C LEU A 363 10.13 20.17 -0.37
N VAL A 364 8.87 20.28 0.07
CA VAL A 364 7.83 21.12 -0.58
C VAL A 364 7.13 22.06 0.39
N GLY A 365 7.11 21.76 1.69
CA GLY A 365 6.25 22.46 2.65
C GLY A 365 6.52 23.97 2.70
N ARG A 366 7.78 24.39 2.74
CA ARG A 366 8.16 25.81 2.79
C ARG A 366 7.76 26.57 1.53
N GLU A 367 8.07 26.03 0.36
CA GLU A 367 7.75 26.67 -0.92
C GLU A 367 6.23 26.77 -1.15
N LEU A 368 5.46 25.77 -0.71
CA LEU A 368 4.00 25.82 -0.78
C LEU A 368 3.42 26.85 0.20
N ASP A 369 4.01 26.99 1.38
CA ASP A 369 3.64 28.03 2.34
C ASP A 369 3.93 29.44 1.79
N ASP A 370 5.12 29.65 1.21
CA ASP A 370 5.50 30.92 0.60
C ASP A 370 4.60 31.29 -0.58
N LEU A 371 4.13 30.32 -1.36
CA LEU A 371 3.13 30.56 -2.41
C LEU A 371 1.79 31.00 -1.82
N LEU A 372 1.30 30.33 -0.78
CA LEU A 372 0.06 30.71 -0.11
C LEU A 372 0.13 32.07 0.57
N ALA A 373 1.28 32.44 1.10
CA ALA A 373 1.54 33.73 1.72
C ALA A 373 1.74 34.85 0.69
N GLY A 374 1.86 34.54 -0.60
CA GLY A 374 2.15 35.52 -1.65
C GLY A 374 3.60 36.00 -1.69
N ASN A 375 4.52 35.33 -1.01
CA ASN A 375 5.96 35.60 -1.07
C ASN A 375 6.59 35.09 -2.35
N LEU A 376 6.03 33.99 -2.91
CA LEU A 376 6.41 33.44 -4.21
C LEU A 376 5.25 33.58 -5.21
N ALA A 377 5.60 33.76 -6.48
CA ALA A 377 4.67 33.70 -7.60
C ALA A 377 5.12 32.65 -8.62
N ILE A 378 4.16 32.04 -9.31
CA ILE A 378 4.42 31.21 -10.49
C ILE A 378 4.29 32.08 -11.72
N VAL A 379 5.31 32.04 -12.56
CA VAL A 379 5.30 32.74 -13.85
C VAL A 379 5.59 31.76 -14.97
N LEU A 380 5.00 32.02 -16.13
CA LEU A 380 5.31 31.29 -17.35
C LEU A 380 6.69 31.74 -17.84
N ASP A 381 7.60 30.78 -18.04
CA ASP A 381 8.97 31.05 -18.50
C ASP A 381 9.10 30.70 -20.01
N ASN A 382 9.16 29.41 -20.31
CA ASN A 382 9.22 28.93 -21.68
C ASN A 382 8.11 27.91 -21.97
N PRO A 383 7.04 28.31 -22.73
CA PRO A 383 5.91 27.40 -23.00
C PRO A 383 6.26 26.13 -23.77
N LYS A 384 7.44 26.09 -24.43
CA LYS A 384 7.92 24.92 -25.19
C LYS A 384 8.81 23.99 -24.36
N SER A 385 9.15 24.38 -23.13
CA SER A 385 9.95 23.57 -22.21
C SER A 385 9.09 22.47 -21.58
N GLU A 386 9.71 21.36 -21.23
CA GLU A 386 9.10 20.33 -20.37
C GLU A 386 8.63 20.93 -19.02
N ILE A 387 9.30 21.99 -18.55
CA ILE A 387 8.94 22.77 -17.38
C ILE A 387 8.68 24.21 -17.82
N PRO A 388 7.44 24.55 -18.15
CA PRO A 388 7.12 25.86 -18.73
C PRO A 388 7.03 26.97 -17.67
N ILE A 389 7.17 26.68 -16.39
CA ILE A 389 6.99 27.62 -15.26
C ILE A 389 8.26 27.77 -14.43
N ARG A 390 8.36 28.90 -13.74
CA ARG A 390 9.36 29.12 -12.69
C ARG A 390 8.78 29.91 -11.53
N PHE A 391 9.43 29.83 -10.38
CA PHE A 391 9.11 30.64 -9.21
C PHE A 391 9.80 31.99 -9.28
N LEU A 392 9.09 33.03 -8.86
CA LEU A 392 9.56 34.37 -8.72
C LEU A 392 9.39 34.84 -7.28
N ASP A 393 10.45 35.32 -6.65
CA ASP A 393 10.39 35.93 -5.33
C ASP A 393 9.79 37.33 -5.45
N VAL A 394 8.58 37.52 -4.95
CA VAL A 394 7.82 38.78 -5.06
C VAL A 394 8.49 39.91 -4.31
N ASN A 395 9.20 39.60 -3.23
CA ASN A 395 9.90 40.63 -2.42
C ASN A 395 11.15 41.17 -3.13
N LYS A 396 11.75 40.42 -4.05
CA LYS A 396 12.88 40.87 -4.88
C LYS A 396 12.47 41.69 -6.10
N VAL A 397 11.22 41.60 -6.52
CA VAL A 397 10.70 42.34 -7.70
C VAL A 397 10.20 43.72 -7.30
N LYS A 398 9.85 43.94 -6.02
CA LYS A 398 9.38 45.21 -5.48
C LYS A 398 10.53 46.19 -5.11
N ARG A 399 11.77 45.78 -5.31
CA ARG A 399 12.96 46.62 -5.15
C ARG A 399 13.54 46.95 -6.53
#